data_03a91c6b70147f94866bc7528f898524
#
_entry.id   03a91c6b70147f94866bc7528f898524
#
_cell.length_a   1.000
_cell.length_b   1.000
_cell.length_c   1.000
_cell.angle_alpha   90.00
_cell.angle_beta   90.00
_cell.angle_gamma   90.00
#
_symmetry.space_group_name_H-M   'P 1'
#
loop_
_entity.id
_entity.type
_entity.pdbx_description
1 polymer ?
#
loop_
_entity_poly.entity_id
_entity_poly.type
_entity_poly.pdbx_seq_one_letter_code
_entity_poly.pdbx_strand_id
1 'polypeptide(L)'
;MDKINVFGGTGFIGSRFCSLHSDHVVVNDRDDYTLKTNNVLYFISTIDNYNVHKDLHIDVDTNLTVLLNVLENIKSSPNKDITFNFISSWFVYGQNNKIPFKEDDLGCNPTGFYSITKRCAEQLIISFCETFDIKYRIFRLANVLGEGDKKISKKKNALQFLIQEIVNNRDVELYYGGNVLRDYIYVDDVCDALFHCINKAPINEIINIGSGKPHLFLNIIKEAILKANSSSKIVEINPTHFHNVVQVKNSYLDTTKLTNYGYKCKHSIEDIVQKLIDHYKS
;
A
#
# COMPACT_ATOMS: atom_id res chain seq x y z
N MET A 1 -5.33 -23.86 -11.17
CA MET A 1 -5.33 -22.86 -10.07
C MET A 1 -6.66 -22.18 -10.09
N ASP A 2 -7.35 -22.09 -8.95
CA ASP A 2 -8.62 -21.37 -8.87
C ASP A 2 -8.39 -19.89 -9.10
N LYS A 3 -9.33 -19.25 -9.82
CA LYS A 3 -9.25 -17.82 -10.07
C LYS A 3 -9.36 -17.02 -8.77
N ILE A 4 -8.73 -15.86 -8.73
CA ILE A 4 -8.76 -14.92 -7.62
C ILE A 4 -9.91 -13.93 -7.87
N ASN A 5 -10.84 -13.82 -6.92
CA ASN A 5 -11.93 -12.86 -6.95
C ASN A 5 -11.43 -11.50 -6.44
N VAL A 6 -11.33 -10.51 -7.30
CA VAL A 6 -10.73 -9.21 -7.00
C VAL A 6 -11.78 -8.14 -6.76
N PHE A 7 -11.78 -7.57 -5.54
CA PHE A 7 -12.52 -6.37 -5.18
C PHE A 7 -11.59 -5.15 -5.27
N GLY A 8 -12.01 -4.09 -5.96
CA GLY A 8 -11.21 -2.89 -6.15
C GLY A 8 -10.20 -2.98 -7.31
N GLY A 9 -10.48 -3.84 -8.30
CA GLY A 9 -9.64 -4.04 -9.50
C GLY A 9 -9.48 -2.83 -10.41
N THR A 10 -10.16 -1.70 -10.15
CA THR A 10 -10.03 -0.44 -10.92
C THR A 10 -9.09 0.57 -10.28
N GLY A 11 -8.62 0.32 -9.05
CA GLY A 11 -7.63 1.16 -8.35
C GLY A 11 -6.22 1.01 -8.94
N PHE A 12 -5.27 1.83 -8.47
CA PHE A 12 -3.88 1.83 -8.98
C PHE A 12 -3.24 0.42 -8.94
N ILE A 13 -3.12 -0.17 -7.75
CA ILE A 13 -2.50 -1.50 -7.60
C ILE A 13 -3.43 -2.59 -8.17
N GLY A 14 -4.74 -2.50 -7.90
CA GLY A 14 -5.71 -3.49 -8.33
C GLY A 14 -5.79 -3.64 -9.85
N SER A 15 -5.80 -2.52 -10.60
CA SER A 15 -5.83 -2.56 -12.06
C SER A 15 -4.54 -3.17 -12.64
N ARG A 16 -3.39 -2.85 -12.03
CA ARG A 16 -2.11 -3.42 -12.45
C ARG A 16 -2.04 -4.92 -12.17
N PHE A 17 -2.50 -5.35 -10.98
CA PHE A 17 -2.61 -6.76 -10.62
C PHE A 17 -3.50 -7.53 -11.63
N CYS A 18 -4.68 -7.00 -11.94
CA CYS A 18 -5.60 -7.62 -12.90
C CYS A 18 -5.01 -7.68 -14.31
N SER A 19 -4.25 -6.66 -14.72
CA SER A 19 -3.57 -6.65 -16.03
C SER A 19 -2.47 -7.70 -16.12
N LEU A 20 -1.61 -7.81 -15.09
CA LEU A 20 -0.50 -8.75 -15.08
C LEU A 20 -0.93 -10.21 -14.94
N HIS A 21 -2.06 -10.45 -14.27
CA HIS A 21 -2.55 -11.80 -13.95
C HIS A 21 -3.95 -12.06 -14.54
N SER A 22 -4.25 -11.50 -15.73
CA SER A 22 -5.58 -11.51 -16.35
C SER A 22 -6.23 -12.89 -16.43
N ASP A 23 -5.45 -13.94 -16.70
CA ASP A 23 -5.95 -15.32 -16.81
C ASP A 23 -6.35 -15.93 -15.46
N HIS A 24 -5.89 -15.33 -14.36
CA HIS A 24 -6.03 -15.83 -13.00
C HIS A 24 -7.01 -15.04 -12.14
N VAL A 25 -7.69 -14.03 -12.69
CA VAL A 25 -8.57 -13.16 -11.91
C VAL A 25 -10.01 -13.15 -12.43
N VAL A 26 -10.94 -12.86 -11.52
CA VAL A 26 -12.32 -12.45 -11.81
C VAL A 26 -12.56 -11.17 -11.02
N VAL A 27 -12.84 -10.08 -11.71
CA VAL A 27 -13.01 -8.76 -11.08
C VAL A 27 -14.50 -8.52 -10.77
N ASN A 28 -14.78 -7.96 -9.59
CA ASN A 28 -16.09 -7.44 -9.25
C ASN A 28 -16.26 -6.02 -9.75
N ASP A 29 -17.45 -5.72 -10.24
CA ASP A 29 -17.85 -4.35 -10.51
C ASP A 29 -18.00 -3.56 -9.21
N ARG A 30 -18.08 -2.24 -9.33
CA ARG A 30 -18.33 -1.39 -8.19
C ARG A 30 -19.69 -1.72 -7.58
N ASP A 31 -19.74 -1.81 -6.26
CA ASP A 31 -20.94 -2.15 -5.48
C ASP A 31 -21.48 -3.58 -5.68
N ASP A 32 -20.76 -4.45 -6.42
CA ASP A 32 -21.00 -5.89 -6.47
C ASP A 32 -20.13 -6.59 -5.42
N TYR A 33 -20.76 -7.04 -4.33
CA TYR A 33 -20.09 -7.74 -3.21
C TYR A 33 -20.24 -9.26 -3.27
N THR A 34 -20.74 -9.81 -4.38
CA THR A 34 -20.94 -11.24 -4.54
C THR A 34 -19.62 -11.99 -4.70
N LEU A 35 -19.53 -13.18 -4.10
CA LEU A 35 -18.36 -14.04 -4.27
C LEU A 35 -18.44 -14.80 -5.59
N LYS A 36 -17.42 -14.67 -6.41
CA LYS A 36 -17.26 -15.37 -7.69
C LYS A 36 -16.31 -16.56 -7.59
N THR A 37 -15.40 -16.56 -6.63
CA THR A 37 -14.48 -17.66 -6.33
C THR A 37 -14.15 -17.69 -4.84
N ASN A 38 -13.50 -18.77 -4.38
CA ASN A 38 -13.14 -18.94 -2.96
C ASN A 38 -11.87 -18.21 -2.54
N ASN A 39 -11.08 -17.72 -3.47
CA ASN A 39 -9.84 -16.98 -3.18
C ASN A 39 -10.09 -15.48 -3.43
N VAL A 40 -10.31 -14.73 -2.38
CA VAL A 40 -10.68 -13.32 -2.44
C VAL A 40 -9.46 -12.44 -2.25
N LEU A 41 -9.29 -11.42 -3.11
CA LEU A 41 -8.28 -10.36 -2.96
C LEU A 41 -8.97 -9.00 -2.89
N TYR A 42 -8.80 -8.31 -1.75
CA TYR A 42 -9.53 -7.09 -1.44
C TYR A 42 -8.61 -5.86 -1.42
N PHE A 43 -8.77 -4.99 -2.43
CA PHE A 43 -8.00 -3.74 -2.59
C PHE A 43 -8.75 -2.48 -2.18
N ILE A 44 -10.09 -2.56 -1.93
CA ILE A 44 -10.89 -1.35 -1.68
C ILE A 44 -10.39 -0.65 -0.43
N SER A 45 -10.00 0.60 -0.57
CA SER A 45 -9.51 1.44 0.52
C SER A 45 -9.44 2.91 0.09
N THR A 46 -9.58 3.81 1.04
CA THR A 46 -9.01 5.15 0.93
C THR A 46 -7.48 5.07 0.97
N ILE A 47 -6.82 6.14 0.60
CA ILE A 47 -5.35 6.21 0.48
C ILE A 47 -4.79 7.57 0.94
N ASP A 48 -5.62 8.46 1.46
CA ASP A 48 -5.27 9.84 1.77
C ASP A 48 -5.54 10.15 3.24
N ASN A 49 -4.50 10.36 4.02
CA ASN A 49 -4.62 10.78 5.42
C ASN A 49 -5.32 12.14 5.60
N TYR A 50 -5.44 12.94 4.53
CA TYR A 50 -6.06 14.27 4.58
C TYR A 50 -7.58 14.26 4.34
N ASN A 51 -8.20 13.08 4.18
CA ASN A 51 -9.66 12.95 4.04
C ASN A 51 -10.41 13.59 5.22
N VAL A 52 -9.85 13.52 6.41
CA VAL A 52 -10.39 14.12 7.64
C VAL A 52 -10.72 15.62 7.50
N HIS A 53 -10.04 16.34 6.61
CA HIS A 53 -10.33 17.75 6.35
C HIS A 53 -11.48 17.98 5.37
N LYS A 54 -11.94 16.92 4.70
CA LYS A 54 -13.04 16.98 3.74
C LYS A 54 -14.32 16.45 4.37
N ASP A 55 -14.25 15.25 4.93
CA ASP A 55 -15.35 14.54 5.53
C ASP A 55 -14.79 13.43 6.45
N LEU A 56 -15.25 13.41 7.71
CA LEU A 56 -14.84 12.45 8.73
C LEU A 56 -15.30 11.01 8.42
N HIS A 57 -16.34 10.84 7.60
CA HIS A 57 -16.94 9.56 7.27
C HIS A 57 -16.18 8.80 6.17
N ILE A 58 -15.46 9.49 5.29
CA ILE A 58 -14.84 8.89 4.09
C ILE A 58 -14.03 7.63 4.41
N ASP A 59 -13.16 7.70 5.44
CA ASP A 59 -12.29 6.57 5.78
C ASP A 59 -13.08 5.43 6.46
N VAL A 60 -14.08 5.74 7.26
CA VAL A 60 -14.95 4.74 7.92
C VAL A 60 -15.82 4.05 6.89
N ASP A 61 -16.52 4.80 6.05
CA ASP A 61 -17.44 4.24 5.06
C ASP A 61 -16.70 3.37 4.05
N THR A 62 -15.56 3.85 3.53
CA THR A 62 -14.81 3.10 2.52
C THR A 62 -14.06 1.91 3.12
N ASN A 63 -13.35 2.11 4.24
CA ASN A 63 -12.44 1.09 4.75
C ASN A 63 -13.14 0.05 5.65
N LEU A 64 -14.25 0.40 6.29
CA LEU A 64 -14.96 -0.47 7.22
C LEU A 64 -16.33 -0.88 6.71
N THR A 65 -17.23 0.06 6.35
CA THR A 65 -18.59 -0.28 5.94
C THR A 65 -18.61 -1.14 4.67
N VAL A 66 -17.84 -0.76 3.65
CA VAL A 66 -17.72 -1.57 2.42
C VAL A 66 -17.09 -2.94 2.69
N LEU A 67 -16.08 -3.00 3.58
CA LEU A 67 -15.50 -4.28 4.00
C LEU A 67 -16.54 -5.19 4.65
N LEU A 68 -17.36 -4.66 5.57
CA LEU A 68 -18.40 -5.44 6.24
C LEU A 68 -19.41 -6.04 5.25
N ASN A 69 -19.80 -5.30 4.20
CA ASN A 69 -20.68 -5.83 3.16
C ASN A 69 -20.09 -7.06 2.44
N VAL A 70 -18.77 -7.06 2.20
CA VAL A 70 -18.10 -8.24 1.60
C VAL A 70 -18.03 -9.38 2.62
N LEU A 71 -17.71 -9.10 3.88
CA LEU A 71 -17.66 -10.13 4.93
C LEU A 71 -19.04 -10.77 5.19
N GLU A 72 -20.14 -10.02 5.10
CA GLU A 72 -21.50 -10.57 5.18
C GLU A 72 -21.80 -11.52 4.03
N ASN A 73 -21.35 -11.21 2.82
CA ASN A 73 -21.46 -12.14 1.68
C ASN A 73 -20.63 -13.41 1.90
N ILE A 74 -19.42 -13.29 2.45
CA ILE A 74 -18.59 -14.45 2.83
C ILE A 74 -19.30 -15.31 3.88
N LYS A 75 -19.85 -14.69 4.93
CA LYS A 75 -20.61 -15.38 5.98
C LYS A 75 -21.79 -16.16 5.43
N SER A 76 -22.50 -15.58 4.47
CA SER A 76 -23.69 -16.15 3.85
C SER A 76 -23.38 -17.19 2.77
N SER A 77 -22.12 -17.34 2.36
CA SER A 77 -21.71 -18.33 1.38
C SER A 77 -21.91 -19.75 1.89
N PRO A 78 -22.49 -20.66 1.09
CA PRO A 78 -22.58 -22.08 1.43
C PRO A 78 -21.21 -22.75 1.48
N ASN A 79 -20.25 -22.26 0.69
CA ASN A 79 -18.87 -22.74 0.73
C ASN A 79 -18.08 -22.01 1.82
N LYS A 80 -17.44 -22.77 2.71
CA LYS A 80 -16.61 -22.25 3.81
C LYS A 80 -15.11 -22.36 3.51
N ASP A 81 -14.69 -23.02 2.44
CA ASP A 81 -13.29 -23.08 2.04
C ASP A 81 -12.86 -21.80 1.30
N ILE A 82 -13.01 -20.66 2.00
CA ILE A 82 -12.68 -19.34 1.49
C ILE A 82 -11.37 -18.87 2.11
N THR A 83 -10.54 -18.20 1.31
CA THR A 83 -9.37 -17.47 1.79
C THR A 83 -9.52 -15.99 1.46
N PHE A 84 -9.54 -15.14 2.49
CA PHE A 84 -9.67 -13.70 2.35
C PHE A 84 -8.29 -13.03 2.43
N ASN A 85 -7.83 -12.45 1.32
CA ASN A 85 -6.55 -11.77 1.23
C ASN A 85 -6.78 -10.25 1.24
N PHE A 86 -6.33 -9.58 2.30
CA PHE A 86 -6.58 -8.16 2.54
C PHE A 86 -5.34 -7.32 2.29
N ILE A 87 -5.49 -6.23 1.56
CA ILE A 87 -4.43 -5.26 1.34
C ILE A 87 -4.48 -4.20 2.45
N SER A 88 -3.48 -4.25 3.33
CA SER A 88 -3.24 -3.28 4.39
C SER A 88 -2.07 -2.35 4.03
N SER A 89 -1.55 -1.62 4.99
CA SER A 89 -0.52 -0.60 4.79
C SER A 89 0.46 -0.58 5.96
N TRP A 90 1.70 -0.20 5.71
CA TRP A 90 2.70 0.08 6.74
C TRP A 90 2.25 1.16 7.74
N PHE A 91 1.32 2.03 7.38
CA PHE A 91 0.77 3.05 8.28
C PHE A 91 0.09 2.48 9.53
N VAL A 92 -0.31 1.21 9.53
CA VAL A 92 -0.92 0.55 10.71
C VAL A 92 0.04 0.42 11.88
N TYR A 93 1.35 0.44 11.62
CA TYR A 93 2.36 0.44 12.69
C TYR A 93 2.38 1.73 13.51
N GLY A 94 1.95 2.85 12.89
CA GLY A 94 1.89 4.14 13.55
C GLY A 94 3.27 4.66 13.98
N GLN A 95 3.28 5.48 15.01
CA GLN A 95 4.51 6.07 15.56
C GLN A 95 5.23 5.06 16.47
N ASN A 96 5.74 4.00 15.88
CA ASN A 96 6.57 3.03 16.56
C ASN A 96 8.04 3.47 16.44
N ASN A 97 8.76 3.49 17.56
CA ASN A 97 10.20 3.86 17.58
C ASN A 97 11.11 2.71 17.15
N LYS A 98 10.56 1.51 16.95
CA LYS A 98 11.32 0.35 16.49
C LYS A 98 11.21 0.23 14.98
N ILE A 99 12.33 0.28 14.30
CA ILE A 99 12.49 0.02 12.87
C ILE A 99 13.62 -0.99 12.67
N PRO A 100 13.50 -1.92 11.69
CA PRO A 100 12.37 -2.13 10.76
C PRO A 100 11.08 -2.56 11.48
N PHE A 101 9.92 -2.22 10.88
CA PHE A 101 8.62 -2.67 11.37
C PHE A 101 8.43 -4.17 11.11
N LYS A 102 8.11 -4.92 12.14
CA LYS A 102 7.85 -6.37 12.07
C LYS A 102 6.36 -6.67 12.21
N GLU A 103 5.91 -7.76 11.60
CA GLU A 103 4.50 -8.15 11.59
C GLU A 103 3.96 -8.46 12.98
N ASP A 104 4.80 -8.93 13.89
CA ASP A 104 4.50 -9.27 15.29
C ASP A 104 4.65 -8.10 16.26
N ASP A 105 4.95 -6.89 15.77
CA ASP A 105 5.01 -5.69 16.62
C ASP A 105 3.63 -5.41 17.26
N LEU A 106 3.53 -5.62 18.56
CA LEU A 106 2.29 -5.44 19.33
C LEU A 106 1.94 -3.95 19.54
N GLY A 107 2.91 -3.06 19.43
CA GLY A 107 2.77 -1.63 19.71
C GLY A 107 2.23 -0.81 18.54
N CYS A 108 1.43 -1.39 17.61
CA CYS A 108 0.81 -0.64 16.53
C CYS A 108 -0.10 0.48 17.09
N ASN A 109 0.32 1.73 16.90
CA ASN A 109 -0.41 2.90 17.39
C ASN A 109 -0.57 3.96 16.28
N PRO A 110 -1.43 3.69 15.28
CA PRO A 110 -1.69 4.65 14.21
C PRO A 110 -2.46 5.87 14.72
N THR A 111 -2.18 7.04 14.16
CA THR A 111 -2.73 8.33 14.60
C THR A 111 -3.57 9.05 13.55
N GLY A 112 -3.54 8.61 12.29
CA GLY A 112 -4.39 9.15 11.23
C GLY A 112 -5.67 8.35 11.02
N PHE A 113 -6.76 8.97 10.59
CA PHE A 113 -8.05 8.30 10.33
C PHE A 113 -7.88 7.11 9.37
N TYR A 114 -7.18 7.32 8.25
CA TYR A 114 -6.84 6.25 7.32
C TYR A 114 -6.13 5.07 8.00
N SER A 115 -5.08 5.35 8.74
CA SER A 115 -4.27 4.30 9.37
C SER A 115 -5.00 3.60 10.53
N ILE A 116 -5.82 4.33 11.28
CA ILE A 116 -6.68 3.77 12.33
C ILE A 116 -7.72 2.84 11.72
N THR A 117 -8.43 3.27 10.67
CA THR A 117 -9.45 2.44 10.01
C THR A 117 -8.83 1.22 9.33
N LYS A 118 -7.63 1.32 8.75
CA LYS A 118 -6.90 0.16 8.21
C LYS A 118 -6.53 -0.83 9.31
N ARG A 119 -6.05 -0.36 10.46
CA ARG A 119 -5.75 -1.22 11.61
C ARG A 119 -7.01 -1.86 12.18
N CYS A 120 -8.11 -1.11 12.30
CA CYS A 120 -9.40 -1.64 12.70
C CYS A 120 -9.88 -2.73 11.72
N ALA A 121 -9.77 -2.50 10.42
CA ALA A 121 -10.11 -3.49 9.40
C ALA A 121 -9.33 -4.81 9.58
N GLU A 122 -8.00 -4.75 9.84
CA GLU A 122 -7.21 -5.95 10.12
C GLU A 122 -7.79 -6.74 11.31
N GLN A 123 -8.14 -6.05 12.40
CA GLN A 123 -8.67 -6.69 13.61
C GLN A 123 -10.06 -7.28 13.38
N LEU A 124 -10.93 -6.57 12.63
CA LEU A 124 -12.26 -7.08 12.26
C LEU A 124 -12.15 -8.33 11.38
N ILE A 125 -11.22 -8.33 10.42
CA ILE A 125 -10.99 -9.50 9.54
C ILE A 125 -10.51 -10.69 10.36
N ILE A 126 -9.52 -10.51 11.22
CA ILE A 126 -8.99 -11.60 12.07
C ILE A 126 -10.12 -12.19 12.92
N SER A 127 -10.83 -11.33 13.67
CA SER A 127 -11.93 -11.76 14.52
C SER A 127 -13.05 -12.48 13.74
N PHE A 128 -13.42 -11.94 12.56
CA PHE A 128 -14.40 -12.56 11.68
C PHE A 128 -13.94 -13.94 11.19
N CYS A 129 -12.72 -14.02 10.70
CA CYS A 129 -12.18 -15.25 10.12
C CYS A 129 -12.04 -16.35 11.19
N GLU A 130 -11.58 -16.02 12.39
CA GLU A 130 -11.52 -16.94 13.53
C GLU A 130 -12.91 -17.39 13.98
N THR A 131 -13.91 -16.48 13.99
CA THR A 131 -15.29 -16.80 14.41
C THR A 131 -16.00 -17.76 13.43
N PHE A 132 -15.73 -17.61 12.12
CA PHE A 132 -16.46 -18.35 11.08
C PHE A 132 -15.64 -19.42 10.38
N ASP A 133 -14.42 -19.73 10.90
CA ASP A 133 -13.49 -20.71 10.34
C ASP A 133 -13.12 -20.42 8.87
N ILE A 134 -12.89 -19.13 8.59
CA ILE A 134 -12.45 -18.61 7.28
C ILE A 134 -10.94 -18.35 7.34
N LYS A 135 -10.23 -18.71 6.27
CA LYS A 135 -8.79 -18.48 6.15
C LYS A 135 -8.51 -17.03 5.74
N TYR A 136 -7.40 -16.46 6.20
CA TYR A 136 -7.02 -15.11 5.79
C TYR A 136 -5.52 -14.95 5.51
N ARG A 137 -5.17 -13.89 4.79
CA ARG A 137 -3.84 -13.27 4.78
C ARG A 137 -4.01 -11.75 4.77
N ILE A 138 -3.12 -11.06 5.48
CA ILE A 138 -3.09 -9.59 5.53
C ILE A 138 -1.74 -9.13 5.00
N PHE A 139 -1.75 -8.32 3.94
CA PHE A 139 -0.55 -7.81 3.30
C PHE A 139 -0.36 -6.33 3.64
N ARG A 140 0.65 -6.01 4.46
CA ARG A 140 1.01 -4.64 4.82
C ARG A 140 2.01 -4.10 3.80
N LEU A 141 1.54 -3.23 2.90
CA LEU A 141 2.37 -2.70 1.82
C LEU A 141 3.23 -1.53 2.30
N ALA A 142 4.48 -1.44 1.81
CA ALA A 142 5.33 -0.26 1.85
C ALA A 142 4.77 0.86 0.93
N ASN A 143 5.53 1.95 0.69
CA ASN A 143 5.12 2.97 -0.25
C ASN A 143 5.25 2.46 -1.69
N VAL A 144 4.12 2.33 -2.36
CA VAL A 144 4.04 1.78 -3.72
C VAL A 144 4.18 2.89 -4.74
N LEU A 145 5.10 2.72 -5.69
CA LEU A 145 5.38 3.64 -6.79
C LEU A 145 5.18 2.93 -8.13
N GLY A 146 4.79 3.67 -9.16
CA GLY A 146 4.68 3.13 -10.51
C GLY A 146 3.78 3.96 -11.41
N GLU A 147 3.88 3.70 -12.69
CA GLU A 147 3.03 4.32 -13.71
C GLU A 147 1.57 3.89 -13.52
N GLY A 148 0.64 4.77 -13.91
CA GLY A 148 -0.80 4.49 -13.82
C GLY A 148 -1.46 4.97 -12.53
N ASP A 149 -0.74 5.53 -11.55
CA ASP A 149 -1.37 6.25 -10.45
C ASP A 149 -1.87 7.62 -10.93
N LYS A 150 -3.18 7.69 -11.23
CA LYS A 150 -3.84 8.89 -11.79
C LYS A 150 -4.11 9.99 -10.76
N LYS A 151 -3.83 9.75 -9.47
CA LYS A 151 -4.21 10.67 -8.38
C LYS A 151 -3.02 11.07 -7.50
N ILE A 152 -1.85 11.26 -8.10
CA ILE A 152 -0.67 11.72 -7.36
C ILE A 152 -0.83 13.18 -6.90
N SER A 153 -0.31 13.50 -5.74
CA SER A 153 -0.28 14.86 -5.19
C SER A 153 0.72 14.96 -4.04
N LYS A 154 1.02 16.17 -3.57
CA LYS A 154 1.82 16.38 -2.34
C LYS A 154 1.30 15.60 -1.12
N LYS A 155 0.01 15.30 -1.08
CA LYS A 155 -0.67 14.61 0.04
C LYS A 155 -0.74 13.10 -0.15
N LYS A 156 -0.64 12.64 -1.39
CA LYS A 156 -0.73 11.25 -1.79
C LYS A 156 0.43 10.92 -2.71
N ASN A 157 1.22 9.91 -2.35
CA ASN A 157 2.37 9.45 -3.13
C ASN A 157 3.38 10.59 -3.44
N ALA A 158 3.79 11.27 -2.36
CA ALA A 158 4.58 12.50 -2.44
C ALA A 158 5.87 12.35 -3.28
N LEU A 159 6.58 11.22 -3.19
CA LEU A 159 7.79 11.00 -3.99
C LEU A 159 7.49 11.04 -5.49
N GLN A 160 6.44 10.35 -5.92
CA GLN A 160 6.07 10.30 -7.33
C GLN A 160 5.64 11.68 -7.84
N PHE A 161 4.89 12.45 -7.04
CA PHE A 161 4.54 13.83 -7.33
C PHE A 161 5.81 14.71 -7.46
N LEU A 162 6.77 14.60 -6.54
CA LEU A 162 8.00 15.38 -6.60
C LEU A 162 8.87 15.02 -7.81
N ILE A 163 8.93 13.75 -8.22
CA ILE A 163 9.62 13.35 -9.45
C ILE A 163 8.97 14.02 -10.66
N GLN A 164 7.63 14.09 -10.72
CA GLN A 164 6.92 14.80 -11.79
C GLN A 164 7.27 16.30 -11.80
N GLU A 165 7.33 16.95 -10.64
CA GLU A 165 7.75 18.35 -10.53
C GLU A 165 9.19 18.56 -10.99
N ILE A 166 10.11 17.65 -10.62
CA ILE A 166 11.50 17.67 -11.03
C ILE A 166 11.63 17.55 -12.55
N VAL A 167 10.92 16.62 -13.18
CA VAL A 167 10.92 16.48 -14.67
C VAL A 167 10.45 17.76 -15.34
N ASN A 168 9.54 18.51 -14.74
CA ASN A 168 9.05 19.79 -15.22
C ASN A 168 9.92 21.00 -14.81
N ASN A 169 11.13 20.79 -14.25
CA ASN A 169 12.03 21.84 -13.77
C ASN A 169 11.42 22.77 -12.71
N ARG A 170 10.52 22.25 -11.87
CA ARG A 170 9.93 23.01 -10.77
C ARG A 170 10.67 22.71 -9.48
N ASP A 171 10.81 23.72 -8.62
CA ASP A 171 11.42 23.56 -7.30
C ASP A 171 10.58 22.62 -6.42
N VAL A 172 11.24 21.85 -5.55
CA VAL A 172 10.61 20.83 -4.70
C VAL A 172 10.77 21.18 -3.22
N GLU A 173 9.64 21.20 -2.52
CA GLU A 173 9.59 21.49 -1.09
C GLU A 173 9.68 20.21 -0.28
N LEU A 174 10.63 20.12 0.65
CA LEU A 174 10.85 18.95 1.49
C LEU A 174 10.66 19.30 2.96
N TYR A 175 9.75 18.59 3.63
CA TYR A 175 9.66 18.61 5.08
C TYR A 175 10.94 18.06 5.71
N TYR A 176 11.47 18.74 6.73
CA TYR A 176 12.73 18.39 7.41
C TYR A 176 13.92 18.28 6.44
N GLY A 177 13.92 19.02 5.34
CA GLY A 177 14.94 18.93 4.30
C GLY A 177 15.05 17.54 3.65
N GLY A 178 14.02 16.70 3.79
CA GLY A 178 14.03 15.32 3.31
C GLY A 178 14.83 14.34 4.19
N ASN A 179 15.21 14.71 5.41
CA ASN A 179 15.97 13.86 6.32
C ASN A 179 15.07 12.83 7.03
N VAL A 180 14.46 11.97 6.25
CA VAL A 180 13.56 10.90 6.71
C VAL A 180 13.82 9.61 5.92
N LEU A 181 13.70 8.46 6.60
CA LEU A 181 13.84 7.15 5.97
C LEU A 181 12.50 6.62 5.48
N ARG A 182 12.49 6.01 4.29
CA ARG A 182 11.30 5.39 3.68
C ARG A 182 11.66 4.10 2.97
N ASP A 183 10.70 3.19 2.94
CA ASP A 183 10.71 1.97 2.11
C ASP A 183 9.79 2.18 0.90
N TYR A 184 10.31 1.87 -0.29
CA TYR A 184 9.60 1.99 -1.55
C TYR A 184 9.63 0.68 -2.31
N ILE A 185 8.53 0.37 -2.98
CA ILE A 185 8.40 -0.82 -3.81
C ILE A 185 7.71 -0.46 -5.13
N TYR A 186 8.14 -1.09 -6.22
CA TYR A 186 7.52 -0.89 -7.53
C TYR A 186 6.18 -1.64 -7.62
N VAL A 187 5.21 -1.07 -8.32
CA VAL A 187 3.85 -1.64 -8.41
C VAL A 187 3.83 -3.07 -8.96
N ASP A 188 4.72 -3.39 -9.93
CA ASP A 188 4.80 -4.74 -10.49
C ASP A 188 5.36 -5.73 -9.46
N ASP A 189 6.35 -5.32 -8.68
CA ASP A 189 6.87 -6.14 -7.57
C ASP A 189 5.80 -6.41 -6.50
N VAL A 190 4.93 -5.42 -6.23
CA VAL A 190 3.77 -5.64 -5.34
C VAL A 190 2.83 -6.69 -5.94
N CYS A 191 2.45 -6.54 -7.21
CA CYS A 191 1.53 -7.47 -7.86
C CYS A 191 2.09 -8.90 -7.90
N ASP A 192 3.37 -9.05 -8.27
CA ASP A 192 4.05 -10.34 -8.29
C ASP A 192 4.18 -10.94 -6.88
N ALA A 193 4.51 -10.12 -5.86
CA ALA A 193 4.59 -10.56 -4.47
C ALA A 193 3.24 -11.04 -3.94
N LEU A 194 2.17 -10.30 -4.21
CA LEU A 194 0.81 -10.70 -3.83
C LEU A 194 0.41 -12.01 -4.49
N PHE A 195 0.60 -12.13 -5.80
CA PHE A 195 0.29 -13.37 -6.54
C PHE A 195 1.12 -14.55 -6.02
N HIS A 196 2.40 -14.34 -5.76
CA HIS A 196 3.27 -15.36 -5.16
C HIS A 196 2.77 -15.80 -3.77
N CYS A 197 2.51 -14.84 -2.87
CA CYS A 197 2.08 -15.13 -1.51
C CYS A 197 0.70 -15.79 -1.43
N ILE A 198 -0.25 -15.37 -2.29
CA ILE A 198 -1.57 -16.01 -2.38
C ILE A 198 -1.42 -17.51 -2.66
N ASN A 199 -0.42 -17.90 -3.45
CA ASN A 199 -0.21 -19.28 -3.89
C ASN A 199 0.75 -20.08 -3.00
N LYS A 200 1.65 -19.44 -2.25
CA LYS A 200 2.77 -20.09 -1.57
C LYS A 200 2.85 -19.83 -0.07
N ALA A 201 2.38 -18.67 0.39
CA ALA A 201 2.47 -18.33 1.80
C ALA A 201 1.42 -19.07 2.63
N PRO A 202 1.73 -19.41 3.90
CA PRO A 202 0.76 -19.97 4.82
C PRO A 202 -0.50 -19.10 4.95
N ILE A 203 -1.60 -19.73 5.35
CA ILE A 203 -2.84 -19.04 5.74
C ILE A 203 -2.71 -18.47 7.16
N ASN A 204 -3.61 -17.55 7.52
CA ASN A 204 -3.71 -16.92 8.85
C ASN A 204 -2.43 -16.15 9.22
N GLU A 205 -1.86 -15.46 8.23
CA GLU A 205 -0.60 -14.74 8.33
C GLU A 205 -0.76 -13.26 8.01
N ILE A 206 0.03 -12.44 8.70
CA ILE A 206 0.31 -11.05 8.35
C ILE A 206 1.69 -11.02 7.69
N ILE A 207 1.79 -10.36 6.54
CA ILE A 207 3.01 -10.35 5.72
C ILE A 207 3.31 -8.92 5.26
N ASN A 208 4.52 -8.45 5.56
CA ASN A 208 5.03 -7.19 5.05
C ASN A 208 5.45 -7.33 3.57
N ILE A 209 4.96 -6.44 2.72
CA ILE A 209 5.31 -6.37 1.30
C ILE A 209 6.02 -5.04 1.04
N GLY A 210 7.33 -5.09 0.88
CA GLY A 210 8.21 -3.93 0.69
C GLY A 210 9.56 -4.35 0.16
N SER A 211 10.44 -3.40 -0.09
CA SER A 211 11.83 -3.69 -0.44
C SER A 211 12.65 -4.13 0.77
N GLY A 212 12.21 -3.77 1.98
CA GLY A 212 12.94 -3.99 3.23
C GLY A 212 14.17 -3.09 3.37
N LYS A 213 14.34 -2.09 2.48
CA LYS A 213 15.52 -1.21 2.47
C LYS A 213 15.14 0.21 2.89
N PRO A 214 15.83 0.77 3.89
CA PRO A 214 15.67 2.17 4.26
C PRO A 214 16.38 3.08 3.24
N HIS A 215 15.64 3.97 2.61
CA HIS A 215 16.19 4.98 1.72
C HIS A 215 16.02 6.37 2.34
N LEU A 216 17.10 7.16 2.37
CA LEU A 216 17.01 8.56 2.78
C LEU A 216 16.32 9.36 1.67
N PHE A 217 15.19 9.99 2.00
CA PHE A 217 14.33 10.66 1.02
C PHE A 217 15.08 11.75 0.25
N LEU A 218 15.92 12.54 0.95
CA LEU A 218 16.77 13.55 0.32
C LEU A 218 17.68 12.98 -0.78
N ASN A 219 18.25 11.79 -0.57
CA ASN A 219 19.15 11.18 -1.55
C ASN A 219 18.38 10.78 -2.82
N ILE A 220 17.14 10.24 -2.66
CA ILE A 220 16.30 9.91 -3.81
C ILE A 220 15.97 11.16 -4.63
N ILE A 221 15.64 12.28 -3.97
CA ILE A 221 15.33 13.54 -4.66
C ILE A 221 16.55 14.09 -5.40
N LYS A 222 17.75 14.08 -4.76
CA LYS A 222 18.98 14.50 -5.42
C LYS A 222 19.29 13.65 -6.66
N GLU A 223 19.13 12.35 -6.54
CA GLU A 223 19.31 11.42 -7.67
C GLU A 223 18.29 11.69 -8.79
N ALA A 224 17.02 11.93 -8.46
CA ALA A 224 16.00 12.26 -9.43
C ALA A 224 16.33 13.55 -10.20
N ILE A 225 16.79 14.61 -9.50
CA ILE A 225 17.23 15.87 -10.14
C ILE A 225 18.38 15.60 -11.12
N LEU A 226 19.38 14.83 -10.69
CA LEU A 226 20.54 14.49 -11.52
C LEU A 226 20.14 13.68 -12.76
N LYS A 227 19.36 12.61 -12.59
CA LYS A 227 18.93 11.72 -13.69
C LYS A 227 17.96 12.43 -14.66
N ALA A 228 17.11 13.31 -14.16
CA ALA A 228 16.22 14.11 -15.00
C ALA A 228 16.95 15.20 -15.78
N ASN A 229 18.20 15.53 -15.42
CA ASN A 229 18.95 16.72 -15.86
C ASN A 229 18.13 18.01 -15.59
N SER A 230 17.58 18.11 -14.40
CA SER A 230 16.64 19.16 -14.00
C SER A 230 17.35 20.33 -13.33
N SER A 231 16.82 21.54 -13.54
CA SER A 231 17.24 22.75 -12.84
C SER A 231 16.55 22.98 -11.49
N SER A 232 15.68 22.05 -11.06
CA SER A 232 14.92 22.14 -9.82
C SER A 232 15.82 22.29 -8.59
N LYS A 233 15.41 23.17 -7.68
CA LYS A 233 16.07 23.36 -6.38
C LYS A 233 15.27 22.68 -5.29
N ILE A 234 15.98 22.25 -4.24
CA ILE A 234 15.38 21.71 -3.03
C ILE A 234 15.18 22.87 -2.05
N VAL A 235 13.94 23.03 -1.61
CA VAL A 235 13.56 24.04 -0.60
C VAL A 235 13.13 23.30 0.67
N GLU A 236 13.82 23.53 1.77
CA GLU A 236 13.39 23.00 3.07
C GLU A 236 12.21 23.80 3.62
N ILE A 237 11.19 23.10 4.06
CA ILE A 237 10.01 23.69 4.70
C ILE A 237 9.68 22.98 6.02
N ASN A 238 9.06 23.72 6.93
CA ASN A 238 8.54 23.14 8.16
C ASN A 238 7.24 22.38 7.91
N PRO A 239 7.05 21.19 8.51
CA PRO A 239 5.81 20.47 8.42
C PRO A 239 4.68 21.19 9.16
N THR A 240 3.45 21.03 8.65
CA THR A 240 2.26 21.49 9.35
C THR A 240 2.04 20.69 10.64
N HIS A 241 1.27 21.23 11.59
CA HIS A 241 0.88 20.50 12.80
C HIS A 241 0.21 19.17 12.45
N PHE A 242 -0.73 19.18 11.52
CA PHE A 242 -1.43 17.96 11.06
C PHE A 242 -0.45 16.91 10.51
N HIS A 243 0.53 17.33 9.70
CA HIS A 243 1.56 16.42 9.19
C HIS A 243 2.31 15.72 10.33
N ASN A 244 2.69 16.47 11.38
CA ASN A 244 3.37 15.90 12.54
C ASN A 244 2.50 14.91 13.33
N VAL A 245 1.19 15.09 13.34
CA VAL A 245 0.25 14.18 14.01
C VAL A 245 0.12 12.87 13.25
N VAL A 246 -0.04 12.90 11.91
CA VAL A 246 -0.42 11.72 11.13
C VAL A 246 0.75 10.98 10.50
N GLN A 247 1.91 11.62 10.37
CA GLN A 247 3.06 11.04 9.69
C GLN A 247 4.05 10.39 10.66
N VAL A 248 4.60 9.28 10.22
CA VAL A 248 5.72 8.60 10.90
C VAL A 248 7.03 9.13 10.32
N LYS A 249 7.96 9.57 11.17
CA LYS A 249 9.20 10.19 10.72
C LYS A 249 10.08 9.24 9.91
N ASN A 250 10.33 8.04 10.43
CA ASN A 250 11.13 7.01 9.76
C ASN A 250 10.34 5.71 9.65
N SER A 251 10.34 5.11 8.47
CA SER A 251 9.59 3.86 8.24
C SER A 251 10.25 3.01 7.17
N TYR A 252 10.49 1.74 7.49
CA TYR A 252 10.76 0.67 6.54
C TYR A 252 10.36 -0.66 7.16
N LEU A 253 10.08 -1.64 6.32
CA LEU A 253 9.52 -2.92 6.72
C LEU A 253 10.61 -3.98 6.90
N ASP A 254 10.44 -4.86 7.87
CA ASP A 254 11.11 -6.15 7.86
C ASP A 254 10.39 -7.06 6.84
N THR A 255 11.11 -7.54 5.85
CA THR A 255 10.57 -8.41 4.80
C THR A 255 11.11 -9.84 4.88
N THR A 256 11.55 -10.24 6.07
CA THR A 256 12.11 -11.59 6.31
C THR A 256 11.08 -12.67 6.01
N LYS A 257 9.82 -12.53 6.41
CA LYS A 257 8.74 -13.47 6.07
C LYS A 257 8.56 -13.59 4.56
N LEU A 258 8.46 -12.48 3.84
CA LEU A 258 8.32 -12.46 2.39
C LEU A 258 9.47 -13.21 1.70
N THR A 259 10.70 -12.97 2.15
CA THR A 259 11.90 -13.64 1.63
C THR A 259 11.89 -15.14 1.94
N ASN A 260 11.48 -15.53 3.15
CA ASN A 260 11.37 -16.93 3.56
C ASN A 260 10.29 -17.68 2.76
N TYR A 261 9.25 -17.00 2.30
CA TYR A 261 8.25 -17.58 1.40
C TYR A 261 8.70 -17.60 -0.07
N GLY A 262 9.94 -17.18 -0.36
CA GLY A 262 10.58 -17.33 -1.66
C GLY A 262 10.42 -16.15 -2.61
N TYR A 263 10.00 -14.97 -2.13
CA TYR A 263 9.90 -13.78 -2.97
C TYR A 263 10.93 -12.71 -2.60
N LYS A 264 11.48 -12.07 -3.64
CA LYS A 264 12.36 -10.89 -3.52
C LYS A 264 11.98 -9.88 -4.59
N CYS A 265 11.94 -8.58 -4.21
CA CYS A 265 11.72 -7.49 -5.13
C CYS A 265 12.79 -7.46 -6.23
N LYS A 266 12.38 -7.17 -7.45
CA LYS A 266 13.22 -7.15 -8.66
C LYS A 266 13.79 -5.76 -8.96
N HIS A 267 13.03 -4.71 -8.60
CA HIS A 267 13.40 -3.33 -8.89
C HIS A 267 14.07 -2.65 -7.70
N SER A 268 15.19 -1.99 -7.95
CA SER A 268 15.83 -1.08 -7.00
C SER A 268 15.12 0.28 -6.99
N ILE A 269 15.42 1.14 -5.98
CA ILE A 269 14.86 2.51 -5.96
C ILE A 269 15.37 3.33 -7.16
N GLU A 270 16.60 3.09 -7.61
CA GLU A 270 17.21 3.71 -8.76
C GLU A 270 16.49 3.36 -10.07
N ASP A 271 16.05 2.09 -10.21
CA ASP A 271 15.22 1.61 -11.33
C ASP A 271 13.85 2.27 -11.32
N ILE A 272 13.21 2.34 -10.15
CA ILE A 272 11.89 2.96 -9.96
C ILE A 272 11.94 4.45 -10.33
N VAL A 273 12.94 5.17 -9.83
CA VAL A 273 13.13 6.59 -10.14
C VAL A 273 13.32 6.81 -11.63
N GLN A 274 14.15 5.97 -12.30
CA GLN A 274 14.37 6.07 -13.73
C GLN A 274 13.09 5.84 -14.54
N LYS A 275 12.34 4.78 -14.22
CA LYS A 275 11.05 4.49 -14.88
C LYS A 275 10.05 5.65 -14.75
N LEU A 276 9.96 6.25 -13.56
CA LEU A 276 9.06 7.40 -13.35
C LEU A 276 9.51 8.64 -14.12
N ILE A 277 10.82 8.90 -14.20
CA ILE A 277 11.36 10.01 -14.99
C ILE A 277 11.02 9.79 -16.47
N ASP A 278 11.25 8.59 -17.00
CA ASP A 278 10.97 8.26 -18.39
C ASP A 278 9.47 8.40 -18.70
N HIS A 279 8.61 7.93 -17.79
CA HIS A 279 7.16 8.07 -17.90
C HIS A 279 6.68 9.54 -17.93
N TYR A 280 7.28 10.42 -17.13
CA TYR A 280 6.86 11.84 -17.09
C TYR A 280 7.53 12.70 -18.16
N LYS A 281 8.53 12.19 -18.87
CA LYS A 281 9.14 12.85 -20.05
C LYS A 281 8.42 12.50 -21.35
N SER A 282 7.67 11.36 -21.37
CA SER A 282 6.88 10.91 -22.52
C SER A 282 5.56 11.67 -22.63
#